data_fa6c9dcc28117b79aa17f5c6e547e494
#
_entry.id   fa6c9dcc28117b79aa17f5c6e547e494
#
_cell.length_a   1.000
_cell.length_b   1.000
_cell.length_c   1.000
_cell.angle_alpha   90.00
_cell.angle_beta   90.00
_cell.angle_gamma   90.00
#
_symmetry.space_group_name_H-M   'P 1'
#
loop_
_entity.id
_entity.type
_entity.pdbx_description
1 polymer ?
#
loop_
_entity_poly.entity_id
_entity_poly.type
_entity_poly.pdbx_seq_one_letter_code
_entity_poly.pdbx_strand_id
1 'polypeptide(L)'
;MLDLFQCAFQNLMRKKSRTWLTILSIAVGVASVVLISSVGAMGTQTVNREINGLGIGALTISTNSLTTDRVTLGEEHLSFLQSQSQVTEAVPILTKKAKVEMRGLFADGMVWGIDAGAKQIFHLDLKYGRLFRKEDILSAQKTCLVDETMALAFYHRENIVGKKIKISLDGYYETFEIIGVVSSGGNLLQNFIGEYVPSFVYIPYSSMQKTL
;
A
#
# COMPACT_ATOMS: atom_id res chain seq x y z
N MET A 1 52.91 -14.83 30.04
CA MET A 1 51.89 -14.07 29.36
C MET A 1 50.79 -13.58 30.31
N LEU A 2 50.34 -14.37 31.31
CA LEU A 2 49.35 -13.94 32.30
C LEU A 2 49.82 -12.77 33.15
N ASP A 3 51.12 -12.75 33.54
CA ASP A 3 51.67 -11.70 34.40
C ASP A 3 51.67 -10.32 33.72
N LEU A 4 51.90 -10.27 32.40
CA LEU A 4 51.81 -9.04 31.61
C LEU A 4 50.39 -8.48 31.58
N PHE A 5 49.38 -9.35 31.47
CA PHE A 5 47.97 -8.97 31.53
C PHE A 5 47.59 -8.45 32.92
N GLN A 6 48.04 -9.06 33.99
CA GLN A 6 47.79 -8.61 35.35
C GLN A 6 48.43 -7.25 35.64
N CYS A 7 49.68 -7.03 35.22
CA CYS A 7 50.36 -5.72 35.35
C CYS A 7 49.66 -4.61 34.53
N ALA A 8 49.22 -4.94 33.31
CA ALA A 8 48.47 -3.95 32.48
C ALA A 8 47.11 -3.60 33.11
N PHE A 9 46.41 -4.59 33.66
CA PHE A 9 45.11 -4.37 34.33
C PHE A 9 45.27 -3.57 35.62
N GLN A 10 46.29 -3.82 36.46
CA GLN A 10 46.58 -3.03 37.64
C GLN A 10 46.96 -1.56 37.31
N ASN A 11 47.72 -1.33 36.23
CA ASN A 11 48.03 0.02 35.78
C ASN A 11 46.80 0.77 35.24
N LEU A 12 45.89 0.10 34.59
CA LEU A 12 44.61 0.66 34.15
C LEU A 12 43.73 1.05 35.35
N MET A 13 43.68 0.25 36.40
CA MET A 13 42.91 0.48 37.60
C MET A 13 43.49 1.63 38.46
N ARG A 14 44.77 1.94 38.33
CA ARG A 14 45.45 3.03 39.09
C ARG A 14 45.04 4.43 38.69
N LYS A 15 44.52 4.61 37.42
CA LYS A 15 43.99 5.88 36.91
C LYS A 15 42.50 5.77 36.55
N LYS A 16 41.69 5.46 37.52
CA LYS A 16 40.25 5.10 37.37
C LYS A 16 39.46 6.09 36.51
N SER A 17 39.60 7.37 36.70
CA SER A 17 38.85 8.39 35.97
C SER A 17 39.16 8.42 34.47
N ARG A 18 40.45 8.27 34.09
CA ARG A 18 40.84 8.26 32.67
C ARG A 18 40.38 6.97 31.95
N THR A 19 40.50 5.83 32.64
CA THR A 19 40.07 4.52 32.10
C THR A 19 38.56 4.51 31.91
N TRP A 20 37.79 5.04 32.90
CA TRP A 20 36.34 5.13 32.76
C TRP A 20 35.92 6.07 31.61
N LEU A 21 36.61 7.18 31.44
CA LEU A 21 36.30 8.14 30.37
C LEU A 21 36.56 7.53 28.97
N THR A 22 37.64 6.77 28.81
CA THR A 22 37.91 6.10 27.53
C THR A 22 36.92 4.97 27.24
N ILE A 23 36.57 4.15 28.23
CA ILE A 23 35.54 3.11 28.08
C ILE A 23 34.20 3.73 27.71
N LEU A 24 33.79 4.79 28.40
CA LEU A 24 32.55 5.50 28.12
C LEU A 24 32.51 6.04 26.67
N SER A 25 33.61 6.67 26.22
CA SER A 25 33.71 7.18 24.85
C SER A 25 33.58 6.09 23.80
N ILE A 26 34.23 4.95 24.00
CA ILE A 26 34.13 3.80 23.09
C ILE A 26 32.69 3.23 23.12
N ALA A 27 32.11 3.08 24.31
CA ALA A 27 30.76 2.56 24.48
C ALA A 27 29.71 3.44 23.75
N VAL A 28 29.82 4.77 23.91
CA VAL A 28 28.95 5.71 23.21
C VAL A 28 29.14 5.64 21.69
N GLY A 29 30.40 5.53 21.22
CA GLY A 29 30.69 5.37 19.81
C GLY A 29 30.07 4.11 19.21
N VAL A 30 30.25 2.97 19.86
CA VAL A 30 29.66 1.70 19.40
C VAL A 30 28.14 1.74 19.47
N ALA A 31 27.57 2.25 20.56
CA ALA A 31 26.14 2.40 20.71
C ALA A 31 25.52 3.27 19.60
N SER A 32 26.17 4.39 19.23
CA SER A 32 25.71 5.25 18.15
C SER A 32 25.70 4.53 16.80
N VAL A 33 26.73 3.77 16.48
CA VAL A 33 26.81 3.01 15.22
C VAL A 33 25.70 1.93 15.17
N VAL A 34 25.47 1.21 16.28
CA VAL A 34 24.41 0.20 16.36
C VAL A 34 23.04 0.84 16.22
N LEU A 35 22.79 1.98 16.88
CA LEU A 35 21.51 2.70 16.76
C LEU A 35 21.25 3.15 15.33
N ILE A 36 22.23 3.79 14.68
CA ILE A 36 22.10 4.25 13.29
C ILE A 36 21.83 3.07 12.35
N SER A 37 22.57 1.97 12.51
CA SER A 37 22.37 0.77 11.70
C SER A 37 20.98 0.14 11.91
N SER A 38 20.52 0.09 13.16
CA SER A 38 19.19 -0.43 13.51
C SER A 38 18.07 0.42 12.90
N VAL A 39 18.16 1.75 13.01
CA VAL A 39 17.19 2.68 12.42
C VAL A 39 17.20 2.55 10.89
N GLY A 40 18.37 2.43 10.27
CA GLY A 40 18.49 2.22 8.83
C GLY A 40 17.83 0.92 8.36
N ALA A 41 18.06 -0.18 9.08
CA ALA A 41 17.44 -1.48 8.76
C ALA A 41 15.92 -1.44 8.93
N MET A 42 15.41 -0.85 10.00
CA MET A 42 13.97 -0.67 10.21
C MET A 42 13.33 0.21 9.14
N GLY A 43 14.00 1.31 8.76
CA GLY A 43 13.53 2.21 7.70
C GLY A 43 13.39 1.48 6.37
N THR A 44 14.40 0.71 5.97
CA THR A 44 14.36 -0.08 4.73
C THR A 44 13.26 -1.13 4.76
N GLN A 45 13.07 -1.82 5.88
CA GLN A 45 12.03 -2.83 6.01
C GLN A 45 10.62 -2.22 5.93
N THR A 46 10.43 -1.05 6.54
CA THR A 46 9.15 -0.33 6.52
C THR A 46 8.82 0.15 5.10
N VAL A 47 9.79 0.77 4.41
CA VAL A 47 9.63 1.22 3.03
C VAL A 47 9.33 0.04 2.09
N ASN A 48 10.04 -1.08 2.24
CA ASN A 48 9.78 -2.28 1.43
C ASN A 48 8.37 -2.86 1.68
N ARG A 49 7.87 -2.82 2.91
CA ARG A 49 6.47 -3.24 3.22
C ARG A 49 5.45 -2.34 2.53
N GLU A 50 5.63 -1.03 2.61
CA GLU A 50 4.73 -0.07 1.96
C GLU A 50 4.74 -0.21 0.45
N ILE A 51 5.93 -0.34 -0.16
CA ILE A 51 6.09 -0.57 -1.60
C ILE A 51 5.39 -1.87 -2.02
N ASN A 52 5.59 -2.95 -1.28
CA ASN A 52 4.91 -4.22 -1.56
C ASN A 52 3.39 -4.12 -1.34
N GLY A 53 2.94 -3.34 -0.36
CA GLY A 53 1.52 -3.06 -0.11
C GLY A 53 0.83 -2.32 -1.26
N LEU A 54 1.57 -1.51 -2.01
CA LEU A 54 1.08 -0.84 -3.22
C LEU A 54 1.03 -1.75 -4.45
N GLY A 55 1.35 -3.04 -4.31
CA GLY A 55 1.39 -3.99 -5.44
C GLY A 55 2.58 -3.79 -6.39
N ILE A 56 3.55 -2.97 -6.02
CA ILE A 56 4.73 -2.65 -6.86
C ILE A 56 5.65 -3.89 -7.03
N GLY A 57 5.49 -4.91 -6.18
CA GLY A 57 6.15 -6.22 -6.35
C GLY A 57 5.55 -7.09 -7.47
N ALA A 58 4.41 -6.70 -8.04
CA ALA A 58 3.78 -7.39 -9.14
C ALA A 58 4.24 -6.83 -10.49
N LEU A 59 4.32 -7.70 -11.50
CA LEU A 59 4.59 -7.28 -12.86
C LEU A 59 3.31 -6.69 -13.49
N THR A 60 3.35 -5.42 -13.85
CA THR A 60 2.23 -4.77 -14.57
C THR A 60 2.46 -4.82 -16.06
N ILE A 61 1.53 -5.41 -16.78
CA ILE A 61 1.51 -5.42 -18.25
C ILE A 61 0.47 -4.39 -18.70
N SER A 62 0.91 -3.38 -19.44
CA SER A 62 0.03 -2.34 -19.97
C SER A 62 0.33 -2.11 -21.46
N THR A 63 -0.69 -1.68 -22.18
CA THR A 63 -0.51 -1.27 -23.58
C THR A 63 0.19 0.09 -23.65
N ASN A 64 1.16 0.20 -24.56
CA ASN A 64 1.82 1.48 -24.80
C ASN A 64 0.94 2.37 -25.70
N SER A 65 0.49 3.49 -25.17
CA SER A 65 -0.34 4.47 -25.89
C SER A 65 0.40 5.20 -27.03
N LEU A 66 1.72 4.98 -27.17
CA LEU A 66 2.56 5.68 -28.15
C LEU A 66 2.65 4.95 -29.50
N THR A 67 2.12 3.74 -29.61
CA THR A 67 2.09 2.99 -30.88
C THR A 67 0.78 3.20 -31.60
N THR A 68 0.85 3.33 -32.94
CA THR A 68 -0.29 3.56 -33.84
C THR A 68 -1.30 2.39 -33.80
N ASP A 69 -0.86 1.19 -33.46
CA ASP A 69 -1.70 0.02 -33.30
C ASP A 69 -2.26 -0.03 -31.88
N ARG A 70 -3.56 0.21 -31.75
CA ARG A 70 -4.30 0.07 -30.47
C ARG A 70 -4.43 -1.41 -30.12
N VAL A 71 -3.39 -1.99 -29.56
CA VAL A 71 -3.49 -3.32 -28.96
C VAL A 71 -4.23 -3.16 -27.64
N THR A 72 -5.41 -3.75 -27.54
CA THR A 72 -6.17 -3.83 -26.28
C THR A 72 -5.89 -5.16 -25.62
N LEU A 73 -5.57 -5.12 -24.32
CA LEU A 73 -5.48 -6.34 -23.51
C LEU A 73 -6.89 -6.84 -23.22
N GLY A 74 -7.21 -8.04 -23.71
CA GLY A 74 -8.52 -8.69 -23.53
C GLY A 74 -8.45 -9.91 -22.60
N GLU A 75 -9.59 -10.57 -22.41
CA GLU A 75 -9.72 -11.78 -21.58
C GLU A 75 -8.85 -12.95 -22.07
N GLU A 76 -8.60 -13.05 -23.37
CA GLU A 76 -7.71 -14.06 -23.96
C GLU A 76 -6.25 -13.90 -23.48
N HIS A 77 -5.76 -12.65 -23.33
CA HIS A 77 -4.43 -12.39 -22.81
C HIS A 77 -4.36 -12.72 -21.31
N LEU A 78 -5.42 -12.42 -20.57
CA LEU A 78 -5.52 -12.77 -19.15
C LEU A 78 -5.52 -14.30 -18.96
N SER A 79 -6.34 -15.02 -19.72
CA SER A 79 -6.41 -16.49 -19.66
C SER A 79 -5.08 -17.14 -20.06
N PHE A 80 -4.39 -16.58 -21.05
CA PHE A 80 -3.05 -17.02 -21.43
C PHE A 80 -2.06 -16.87 -20.28
N LEU A 81 -2.04 -15.70 -19.61
CA LEU A 81 -1.15 -15.46 -18.46
C LEU A 81 -1.47 -16.41 -17.30
N GLN A 82 -2.75 -16.62 -17.00
CA GLN A 82 -3.20 -17.54 -15.93
C GLN A 82 -2.85 -19.00 -16.22
N SER A 83 -2.69 -19.38 -17.49
CA SER A 83 -2.29 -20.73 -17.89
C SER A 83 -0.80 -21.03 -17.69
N GLN A 84 0.04 -20.00 -17.47
CA GLN A 84 1.48 -20.17 -17.32
C GLN A 84 1.81 -20.70 -15.91
N SER A 85 2.56 -21.80 -15.82
CA SER A 85 2.94 -22.41 -14.55
C SER A 85 3.82 -21.55 -13.64
N GLN A 86 4.46 -20.53 -14.20
CA GLN A 86 5.33 -19.59 -13.48
C GLN A 86 4.56 -18.37 -12.93
N VAL A 87 3.30 -18.19 -13.31
CA VAL A 87 2.43 -17.11 -12.86
C VAL A 87 1.55 -17.63 -11.74
N THR A 88 1.73 -17.08 -10.55
CA THR A 88 0.96 -17.47 -9.36
C THR A 88 -0.45 -16.89 -9.41
N GLU A 89 -0.60 -15.65 -9.81
CA GLU A 89 -1.87 -14.93 -9.92
C GLU A 89 -1.77 -13.87 -11.01
N ALA A 90 -2.80 -13.75 -11.83
CA ALA A 90 -2.94 -12.66 -12.81
C ALA A 90 -4.36 -12.12 -12.72
N VAL A 91 -4.48 -10.81 -12.54
CA VAL A 91 -5.77 -10.12 -12.38
C VAL A 91 -5.87 -8.93 -13.31
N PRO A 92 -7.07 -8.66 -13.86
CA PRO A 92 -7.31 -7.46 -14.62
C PRO A 92 -7.37 -6.25 -13.69
N ILE A 93 -6.81 -5.13 -14.14
CA ILE A 93 -6.86 -3.86 -13.42
C ILE A 93 -7.26 -2.77 -14.40
N LEU A 94 -8.27 -2.01 -14.04
CA LEU A 94 -8.64 -0.78 -14.70
C LEU A 94 -8.43 0.39 -13.75
N THR A 95 -7.80 1.46 -14.22
CA THR A 95 -7.56 2.64 -13.39
C THR A 95 -8.09 3.89 -14.07
N LYS A 96 -8.81 4.71 -13.32
CA LYS A 96 -9.31 6.00 -13.82
C LYS A 96 -9.28 7.06 -12.72
N LYS A 97 -8.94 8.28 -13.12
CA LYS A 97 -9.20 9.45 -12.27
C LYS A 97 -10.69 9.76 -12.29
N ALA A 98 -11.29 9.94 -11.13
CA ALA A 98 -12.70 10.22 -11.01
C ALA A 98 -12.97 11.23 -9.89
N LYS A 99 -14.07 11.97 -10.02
CA LYS A 99 -14.59 12.75 -8.90
C LYS A 99 -15.50 11.88 -8.06
N VAL A 100 -15.28 11.94 -6.77
CA VAL A 100 -16.01 11.18 -5.78
C VAL A 100 -16.85 12.15 -4.95
N GLU A 101 -18.15 11.87 -4.81
CA GLU A 101 -19.06 12.65 -3.99
C GLU A 101 -19.58 11.81 -2.83
N MET A 102 -19.38 12.28 -1.62
CA MET A 102 -19.99 11.75 -0.39
C MET A 102 -20.52 12.90 0.47
N ARG A 103 -21.76 12.80 0.95
CA ARG A 103 -22.42 13.81 1.79
C ARG A 103 -22.41 15.23 1.19
N GLY A 104 -22.43 15.34 -0.15
CA GLY A 104 -22.34 16.63 -0.83
C GLY A 104 -20.94 17.25 -0.88
N LEU A 105 -19.93 16.56 -0.35
CA LEU A 105 -18.53 16.93 -0.50
C LEU A 105 -17.91 16.19 -1.68
N PHE A 106 -17.01 16.85 -2.38
CA PHE A 106 -16.33 16.32 -3.55
C PHE A 106 -14.83 16.16 -3.27
N ALA A 107 -14.26 15.09 -3.79
CA ALA A 107 -12.80 14.90 -3.83
C ALA A 107 -12.41 14.30 -5.18
N ASP A 108 -11.19 14.61 -5.62
CA ASP A 108 -10.56 13.92 -6.72
C ASP A 108 -9.94 12.63 -6.18
N GLY A 109 -10.26 11.50 -6.81
CA GLY A 109 -9.81 10.18 -6.40
C GLY A 109 -9.31 9.36 -7.58
N MET A 110 -8.57 8.30 -7.26
CA MET A 110 -8.22 7.25 -8.21
C MET A 110 -9.16 6.07 -7.99
N VAL A 111 -9.92 5.73 -9.01
CA VAL A 111 -10.81 4.56 -8.99
C VAL A 111 -10.12 3.39 -9.67
N TRP A 112 -10.09 2.28 -8.96
CA TRP A 112 -9.47 1.04 -9.39
C TRP A 112 -10.55 -0.03 -9.57
N GLY A 113 -10.73 -0.46 -10.82
CA GLY A 113 -11.54 -1.64 -11.13
C GLY A 113 -10.69 -2.88 -10.93
N ILE A 114 -11.02 -3.68 -9.94
CA ILE A 114 -10.24 -4.86 -9.54
C ILE A 114 -11.10 -6.12 -9.49
N ASP A 115 -10.44 -7.28 -9.55
CA ASP A 115 -11.06 -8.58 -9.34
C ASP A 115 -10.90 -9.04 -7.87
N ALA A 116 -11.61 -10.10 -7.50
CA ALA A 116 -11.55 -10.72 -6.18
C ALA A 116 -10.13 -11.26 -5.83
N GLY A 117 -9.35 -11.67 -6.84
CA GLY A 117 -7.96 -12.10 -6.69
C GLY A 117 -6.98 -10.96 -6.37
N ALA A 118 -7.35 -9.73 -6.64
CA ALA A 118 -6.50 -8.56 -6.46
C ALA A 118 -6.04 -8.34 -5.00
N LYS A 119 -6.75 -8.90 -4.03
CA LYS A 119 -6.36 -8.85 -2.59
C LYS A 119 -4.95 -9.41 -2.33
N GLN A 120 -4.51 -10.37 -3.15
CA GLN A 120 -3.19 -11.00 -2.99
C GLN A 120 -2.08 -10.10 -3.54
N ILE A 121 -2.40 -9.29 -4.56
CA ILE A 121 -1.46 -8.40 -5.23
C ILE A 121 -1.35 -7.06 -4.46
N PHE A 122 -2.49 -6.48 -4.08
CA PHE A 122 -2.54 -5.15 -3.45
C PHE A 122 -2.45 -5.15 -1.93
N HIS A 123 -2.34 -6.33 -1.29
CA HIS A 123 -2.28 -6.45 0.18
C HIS A 123 -3.34 -5.57 0.88
N LEU A 124 -4.59 -5.67 0.39
CA LEU A 124 -5.71 -4.91 0.96
C LEU A 124 -6.05 -5.45 2.35
N ASP A 125 -5.68 -4.70 3.37
CA ASP A 125 -6.01 -5.03 4.76
C ASP A 125 -7.42 -4.57 5.09
N LEU A 126 -8.34 -5.52 5.26
CA LEU A 126 -9.72 -5.22 5.60
C LEU A 126 -9.83 -4.73 7.05
N LYS A 127 -10.32 -3.52 7.24
CA LYS A 127 -10.60 -2.92 8.56
C LYS A 127 -12.05 -3.17 8.99
N TYR A 128 -13.01 -2.91 8.09
CA TYR A 128 -14.43 -3.07 8.35
C TYR A 128 -15.15 -3.64 7.13
N GLY A 129 -16.18 -4.43 7.36
CA GLY A 129 -17.00 -5.01 6.30
C GLY A 129 -16.41 -6.26 5.66
N ARG A 130 -16.41 -6.34 4.33
CA ARG A 130 -15.89 -7.47 3.56
C ARG A 130 -15.20 -7.04 2.27
N LEU A 131 -14.32 -7.86 1.76
CA LEU A 131 -13.74 -7.73 0.43
C LEU A 131 -14.71 -8.23 -0.65
N PHE A 132 -14.37 -7.99 -1.93
CA PHE A 132 -15.11 -8.51 -3.07
C PHE A 132 -15.12 -10.03 -3.09
N ARG A 133 -16.27 -10.59 -3.45
CA ARG A 133 -16.45 -11.99 -3.79
C ARG A 133 -16.53 -12.16 -5.30
N LYS A 134 -16.34 -13.36 -5.78
CA LYS A 134 -16.49 -13.66 -7.22
C LYS A 134 -17.86 -13.28 -7.75
N GLU A 135 -18.91 -13.44 -6.93
CA GLU A 135 -20.29 -13.09 -7.29
C GLU A 135 -20.47 -11.58 -7.52
N ASP A 136 -19.80 -10.73 -6.71
CA ASP A 136 -19.84 -9.27 -6.87
C ASP A 136 -19.25 -8.87 -8.23
N ILE A 137 -18.19 -9.54 -8.66
CA ILE A 137 -17.52 -9.30 -9.94
C ILE A 137 -18.39 -9.80 -11.10
N LEU A 138 -18.85 -11.06 -11.04
CA LEU A 138 -19.62 -11.67 -12.12
C LEU A 138 -20.94 -10.95 -12.39
N SER A 139 -21.62 -10.47 -11.34
CA SER A 139 -22.87 -9.72 -11.46
C SER A 139 -22.68 -8.22 -11.70
N ALA A 140 -21.44 -7.75 -11.75
CA ALA A 140 -21.09 -6.34 -11.85
C ALA A 140 -21.87 -5.49 -10.84
N GLN A 141 -21.83 -5.89 -9.58
CA GLN A 141 -22.55 -5.19 -8.52
C GLN A 141 -21.99 -3.77 -8.31
N LYS A 142 -22.89 -2.81 -8.07
CA LYS A 142 -22.50 -1.44 -7.73
C LYS A 142 -22.06 -1.34 -6.26
N THR A 143 -21.01 -2.06 -5.92
CA THR A 143 -20.38 -2.08 -4.61
C THR A 143 -18.96 -1.55 -4.69
N CYS A 144 -18.45 -0.98 -3.61
CA CYS A 144 -17.08 -0.47 -3.57
C CYS A 144 -16.40 -0.73 -2.22
N LEU A 145 -15.08 -0.72 -2.27
CA LEU A 145 -14.23 -0.60 -1.09
C LEU A 145 -13.62 0.80 -1.10
N VAL A 146 -13.48 1.38 0.06
CA VAL A 146 -12.87 2.71 0.23
C VAL A 146 -11.70 2.63 1.18
N ASP A 147 -10.74 3.50 0.97
CA ASP A 147 -9.60 3.63 1.87
C ASP A 147 -10.04 4.26 3.21
N GLU A 148 -9.38 3.84 4.31
CA GLU A 148 -9.61 4.35 5.66
C GLU A 148 -9.47 5.87 5.74
N THR A 149 -8.50 6.44 5.02
CA THR A 149 -8.27 7.88 4.99
C THR A 149 -9.47 8.64 4.40
N MET A 150 -10.10 8.07 3.37
CA MET A 150 -11.33 8.62 2.79
C MET A 150 -12.49 8.55 3.79
N ALA A 151 -12.61 7.44 4.53
CA ALA A 151 -13.65 7.29 5.54
C ALA A 151 -13.53 8.38 6.63
N LEU A 152 -12.31 8.62 7.10
CA LEU A 152 -12.02 9.65 8.09
C LEU A 152 -12.25 11.07 7.53
N ALA A 153 -11.80 11.35 6.29
CA ALA A 153 -11.95 12.66 5.68
C ALA A 153 -13.42 13.08 5.49
N PHE A 154 -14.29 12.17 5.02
CA PHE A 154 -15.69 12.51 4.72
C PHE A 154 -16.65 12.31 5.89
N TYR A 155 -16.36 11.35 6.78
CA TYR A 155 -17.29 10.97 7.84
C TYR A 155 -16.75 11.17 9.25
N HIS A 156 -15.46 11.51 9.40
CA HIS A 156 -14.76 11.59 10.69
C HIS A 156 -14.89 10.32 11.53
N ARG A 157 -15.01 9.17 10.85
CA ARG A 157 -15.08 7.84 11.47
C ARG A 157 -14.59 6.77 10.50
N GLU A 158 -14.05 5.71 11.02
CA GLU A 158 -13.45 4.63 10.22
C GLU A 158 -14.51 3.71 9.57
N ASN A 159 -15.57 3.35 10.31
CA ASN A 159 -16.59 2.45 9.79
C ASN A 159 -17.70 3.22 9.07
N ILE A 160 -17.73 3.10 7.76
CA ILE A 160 -18.74 3.69 6.86
C ILE A 160 -19.40 2.64 5.95
N VAL A 161 -19.31 1.36 6.32
CA VAL A 161 -19.97 0.26 5.59
C VAL A 161 -21.49 0.51 5.51
N GLY A 162 -22.07 0.23 4.35
CA GLY A 162 -23.49 0.47 4.04
C GLY A 162 -23.82 1.90 3.62
N LYS A 163 -22.84 2.82 3.60
CA LYS A 163 -23.04 4.16 3.05
C LYS A 163 -22.89 4.13 1.54
N LYS A 164 -23.44 5.17 0.88
CA LYS A 164 -23.40 5.33 -0.57
C LYS A 164 -22.39 6.39 -0.95
N ILE A 165 -21.68 6.13 -2.04
CA ILE A 165 -20.72 7.02 -2.68
C ILE A 165 -21.14 7.19 -4.14
N LYS A 166 -21.06 8.41 -4.66
CA LYS A 166 -21.22 8.66 -6.08
C LYS A 166 -19.84 8.85 -6.71
N ILE A 167 -19.60 8.20 -7.81
CA ILE A 167 -18.35 8.23 -8.55
C ILE A 167 -18.67 8.75 -9.95
N SER A 168 -17.98 9.78 -10.39
CA SER A 168 -18.09 10.30 -11.76
C SER A 168 -17.06 9.62 -12.63
N LEU A 169 -17.50 8.74 -13.50
CA LEU A 169 -16.69 8.09 -14.54
C LEU A 169 -17.09 8.68 -15.89
N ASP A 170 -16.14 9.28 -16.59
CA ASP A 170 -16.37 9.91 -17.92
C ASP A 170 -17.56 10.87 -17.99
N GLY A 171 -17.86 11.57 -16.88
CA GLY A 171 -18.94 12.53 -16.78
C GLY A 171 -20.29 11.94 -16.34
N TYR A 172 -20.39 10.63 -16.20
CA TYR A 172 -21.57 9.96 -15.67
C TYR A 172 -21.40 9.66 -14.18
N TYR A 173 -22.41 10.01 -13.38
CA TYR A 173 -22.43 9.74 -11.95
C TYR A 173 -23.10 8.41 -11.68
N GLU A 174 -22.35 7.49 -11.11
CA GLU A 174 -22.83 6.19 -10.67
C GLU A 174 -22.76 6.09 -9.14
N THR A 175 -23.79 5.47 -8.56
CA THR A 175 -23.86 5.29 -7.10
C THR A 175 -23.45 3.87 -6.72
N PHE A 176 -22.46 3.77 -5.82
CA PHE A 176 -21.96 2.51 -5.28
C PHE A 176 -22.25 2.43 -3.79
N GLU A 177 -22.47 1.22 -3.28
CA GLU A 177 -22.59 0.94 -1.86
C GLU A 177 -21.22 0.53 -1.30
N ILE A 178 -20.82 1.11 -0.20
CA ILE A 178 -19.56 0.78 0.50
C ILE A 178 -19.75 -0.52 1.26
N ILE A 179 -19.12 -1.59 0.81
CA ILE A 179 -19.17 -2.93 1.44
C ILE A 179 -17.98 -3.20 2.36
N GLY A 180 -16.92 -2.41 2.25
CA GLY A 180 -15.76 -2.53 3.11
C GLY A 180 -14.90 -1.28 3.14
N VAL A 181 -14.19 -1.13 4.25
CA VAL A 181 -13.15 -0.14 4.44
C VAL A 181 -11.82 -0.88 4.55
N VAL A 182 -10.87 -0.49 3.73
CA VAL A 182 -9.55 -1.12 3.63
C VAL A 182 -8.46 -0.13 3.98
N SER A 183 -7.36 -0.63 4.52
CA SER A 183 -6.10 0.12 4.56
C SER A 183 -5.26 -0.36 3.39
N SER A 184 -5.00 0.51 2.46
CA SER A 184 -4.01 0.28 1.41
C SER A 184 -2.67 0.80 1.92
N GLY A 185 -1.60 0.01 1.80
CA GLY A 185 -0.27 0.27 2.39
C GLY A 185 0.40 1.61 2.10
N GLY A 186 -0.34 2.60 1.61
CA GLY A 186 0.15 3.94 1.29
C GLY A 186 0.12 4.97 2.42
N ASN A 187 -0.32 4.58 3.62
CA ASN A 187 -0.53 5.52 4.73
C ASN A 187 0.74 6.24 5.18
N LEU A 188 1.90 5.60 5.12
CA LEU A 188 3.16 6.26 5.45
C LEU A 188 3.58 7.26 4.38
N LEU A 189 3.44 6.92 3.10
CA LEU A 189 3.72 7.84 2.00
C LEU A 189 2.80 9.07 2.07
N GLN A 190 1.54 8.88 2.46
CA GLN A 190 0.57 9.96 2.67
C GLN A 190 1.02 10.93 3.76
N ASN A 191 1.56 10.43 4.86
CA ASN A 191 2.11 11.26 5.94
C ASN A 191 3.38 12.02 5.56
N PHE A 192 4.17 11.49 4.60
CA PHE A 192 5.40 12.15 4.14
C PHE A 192 5.18 13.13 2.98
N ILE A 193 4.22 12.85 2.09
CA ILE A 193 3.99 13.64 0.86
C ILE A 193 2.88 14.70 1.07
N GLY A 194 2.17 14.64 2.20
CA GLY A 194 1.09 15.55 2.55
C GLY A 194 -0.22 15.25 1.82
N GLU A 195 -1.12 16.23 1.80
CA GLU A 195 -2.53 16.14 1.35
C GLU A 195 -2.75 15.68 -0.11
N TYR A 196 -1.70 15.36 -0.85
CA TYR A 196 -1.73 15.09 -2.30
C TYR A 196 -1.77 13.61 -2.69
N VAL A 197 -1.92 12.67 -1.74
CA VAL A 197 -2.13 11.26 -2.11
C VAL A 197 -3.59 11.08 -2.51
N PRO A 198 -3.87 10.72 -3.77
CA PRO A 198 -5.24 10.53 -4.21
C PRO A 198 -5.90 9.42 -3.38
N SER A 199 -7.09 9.72 -2.88
CA SER A 199 -7.90 8.73 -2.17
C SER A 199 -8.24 7.58 -3.12
N PHE A 200 -8.04 6.34 -2.67
CA PHE A 200 -8.31 5.16 -3.47
C PHE A 200 -9.72 4.64 -3.24
N VAL A 201 -10.42 4.37 -4.33
CA VAL A 201 -11.71 3.69 -4.33
C VAL A 201 -11.57 2.47 -5.23
N TYR A 202 -11.97 1.32 -4.71
CA TYR A 202 -11.94 0.07 -5.46
C TYR A 202 -13.38 -0.31 -5.81
N ILE A 203 -13.61 -0.69 -7.06
CA ILE A 203 -14.90 -1.20 -7.57
C ILE A 203 -14.65 -2.50 -8.33
N PRO A 204 -15.66 -3.36 -8.54
CA PRO A 204 -15.54 -4.50 -9.41
C PRO A 204 -15.10 -4.06 -10.83
N TYR A 205 -14.10 -4.72 -11.42
CA TYR A 205 -13.62 -4.34 -12.76
C TYR A 205 -14.73 -4.43 -13.80
N SER A 206 -15.62 -5.42 -13.65
CA SER A 206 -16.78 -5.63 -14.53
C SER A 206 -17.82 -4.49 -14.46
N SER A 207 -17.98 -3.88 -13.26
CA SER A 207 -18.82 -2.69 -13.09
C SER A 207 -18.18 -1.48 -13.79
N MET A 208 -16.87 -1.33 -13.65
CA MET A 208 -16.13 -0.25 -14.32
C MET A 208 -16.17 -0.39 -15.83
N GLN A 209 -16.02 -1.61 -16.36
CA GLN A 209 -16.07 -1.90 -17.79
C GLN A 209 -17.45 -1.62 -18.41
N LYS A 210 -18.54 -1.80 -17.67
CA LYS A 210 -19.90 -1.49 -18.14
C LYS A 210 -20.18 0.02 -18.18
N THR A 211 -19.46 0.80 -17.40
CA THR A 211 -19.67 2.25 -17.28
C THR A 211 -18.76 3.04 -18.25
N LEU A 212 -17.73 2.40 -18.79
CA LEU A 212 -16.81 2.94 -19.80
C LEU A 212 -17.31 2.68 -21.22
#